data_e018ba578f853c7bd778e4b07774daf7
#
_entry.id   e018ba578f853c7bd778e4b07774daf7
#
_cell.length_a   1.000
_cell.length_b   1.000
_cell.length_c   1.000
_cell.angle_alpha   90.00
_cell.angle_beta   90.00
_cell.angle_gamma   90.00
#
_symmetry.space_group_name_H-M   'P 1'
#
loop_
_entity.id
_entity.type
_entity.pdbx_description
1 polymer ?
#
loop_
_entity_poly.entity_id
_entity_poly.type
_entity_poly.pdbx_seq_one_letter_code
_entity_poly.pdbx_strand_id
1 'polypeptide(L)'
;MYTYILVKYWGIKMTIGEALKQLRLHAGLTQEEMAAGLMSESFYSKVERDIHKIDANLLVELLITHHFDVVSFFTKISNQDIRTEPNFELMNQISFAQNRKDLNALDKIASEIKNGKVESSFWLQFRLENAYAWVLHSNKMISPELKKKVKSIIVDENWNRTAYHYLSQAVIFLDIDGAYQLVDSAFRAYEKKPETDTFTLQFVAMIAVNFLNCCYHQRDEIQKKYVDRAVSFLRELPKDGAIGINSVLGTYYEAIFNGDADTANMVVKILKKSGYLSSIEDTLDQK
;
A
#
# COMPACT_ATOMS: atom_id res chain seq x y z
N MET A 1 -3.02 -24.47 -0.69
CA MET A 1 -1.68 -25.01 -0.91
C MET A 1 -1.30 -24.66 -2.36
N TYR A 2 -0.78 -23.43 -2.58
CA TYR A 2 -0.27 -23.02 -3.89
C TYR A 2 1.25 -23.04 -3.82
N THR A 3 1.81 -24.06 -4.44
CA THR A 3 3.26 -24.25 -4.59
C THR A 3 3.74 -23.23 -5.62
N TYR A 4 4.39 -22.15 -5.17
CA TYR A 4 5.13 -21.28 -6.06
C TYR A 4 6.36 -22.02 -6.55
N ILE A 5 6.31 -22.47 -7.79
CA ILE A 5 7.48 -22.95 -8.50
C ILE A 5 8.40 -21.73 -8.71
N LEU A 6 9.46 -21.65 -7.90
CA LEU A 6 10.57 -20.74 -8.11
C LEU A 6 11.32 -21.15 -9.37
N VAL A 7 10.87 -20.67 -10.52
CA VAL A 7 11.68 -20.70 -11.73
C VAL A 7 12.79 -19.66 -11.55
N LYS A 8 14.00 -20.16 -11.34
CA LYS A 8 15.23 -19.38 -11.33
C LYS A 8 15.48 -18.86 -12.75
N TYR A 9 14.79 -17.79 -13.15
CA TYR A 9 15.18 -17.03 -14.33
C TYR A 9 16.30 -16.08 -13.89
N TRP A 10 17.50 -16.34 -14.33
CA TRP A 10 18.53 -15.34 -14.51
C TRP A 10 18.00 -14.39 -15.60
N GLY A 11 17.26 -13.36 -15.20
CA GLY A 11 16.56 -12.45 -16.11
C GLY A 11 17.56 -11.47 -16.72
N ILE A 12 17.76 -11.57 -18.02
CA ILE A 12 18.22 -10.45 -18.83
C ILE A 12 17.26 -9.29 -18.53
N LYS A 13 17.82 -8.15 -18.09
CA LYS A 13 17.03 -6.94 -17.78
C LYS A 13 16.32 -6.51 -19.07
N MET A 14 14.98 -6.57 -19.07
CA MET A 14 14.18 -6.15 -20.21
C MET A 14 14.28 -4.64 -20.37
N THR A 15 14.73 -4.18 -21.53
CA THR A 15 14.81 -2.77 -21.86
C THR A 15 13.45 -2.22 -22.30
N ILE A 16 13.34 -0.87 -22.37
CA ILE A 16 12.15 -0.21 -22.93
C ILE A 16 11.96 -0.64 -24.40
N GLY A 17 13.04 -0.73 -25.17
CA GLY A 17 12.98 -1.17 -26.56
C GLY A 17 12.47 -2.60 -26.71
N GLU A 18 12.97 -3.54 -25.90
CA GLU A 18 12.49 -4.92 -25.88
C GLU A 18 11.02 -5.03 -25.45
N ALA A 19 10.59 -4.24 -24.44
CA ALA A 19 9.22 -4.21 -23.98
C ALA A 19 8.27 -3.68 -25.07
N LEU A 20 8.64 -2.60 -25.76
CA LEU A 20 7.88 -2.05 -26.87
C LEU A 20 7.78 -3.06 -28.03
N LYS A 21 8.89 -3.72 -28.38
CA LYS A 21 8.89 -4.77 -29.39
C LYS A 21 7.94 -5.91 -29.06
N GLN A 22 7.93 -6.36 -27.79
CA GLN A 22 7.00 -7.41 -27.35
C GLN A 22 5.53 -6.96 -27.46
N LEU A 23 5.21 -5.71 -27.02
CA LEU A 23 3.85 -5.17 -27.16
C LEU A 23 3.42 -5.11 -28.62
N ARG A 24 4.27 -4.56 -29.49
CA ARG A 24 3.99 -4.46 -30.92
C ARG A 24 3.71 -5.84 -31.54
N LEU A 25 4.60 -6.81 -31.30
CA LEU A 25 4.42 -8.16 -31.83
C LEU A 25 3.16 -8.84 -31.30
N HIS A 26 2.84 -8.63 -30.01
CA HIS A 26 1.64 -9.16 -29.40
C HIS A 26 0.37 -8.54 -29.96
N ALA A 27 0.42 -7.25 -30.31
CA ALA A 27 -0.68 -6.54 -30.95
C ALA A 27 -0.77 -6.79 -32.48
N GLY A 28 0.19 -7.53 -33.06
CA GLY A 28 0.24 -7.81 -34.50
C GLY A 28 0.58 -6.60 -35.38
N LEU A 29 1.21 -5.57 -34.81
CA LEU A 29 1.52 -4.31 -35.49
C LEU A 29 2.88 -4.37 -36.22
N THR A 30 2.98 -3.68 -37.36
CA THR A 30 4.25 -3.32 -37.99
C THR A 30 4.97 -2.22 -37.20
N GLN A 31 6.23 -1.94 -37.51
CA GLN A 31 6.96 -0.83 -36.87
C GLN A 31 6.38 0.54 -37.25
N GLU A 32 5.92 0.70 -38.48
CA GLU A 32 5.26 1.91 -38.95
C GLU A 32 3.92 2.16 -38.20
N GLU A 33 3.07 1.12 -38.12
CA GLU A 33 1.80 1.19 -37.38
C GLU A 33 2.06 1.51 -35.91
N MET A 34 3.04 0.88 -35.29
CA MET A 34 3.37 1.15 -33.90
C MET A 34 3.92 2.57 -33.68
N ALA A 35 4.63 3.13 -34.65
CA ALA A 35 5.10 4.52 -34.56
C ALA A 35 3.94 5.54 -34.61
N ALA A 36 2.77 5.15 -35.17
CA ALA A 36 1.49 5.89 -35.13
C ALA A 36 1.59 7.36 -35.61
N GLY A 37 2.56 7.70 -36.46
CA GLY A 37 2.80 9.07 -36.88
C GLY A 37 3.45 9.98 -35.83
N LEU A 38 3.65 9.49 -34.59
CA LEU A 38 4.32 10.22 -33.50
C LEU A 38 5.82 10.33 -33.74
N MET A 39 6.37 9.38 -34.49
CA MET A 39 7.78 9.33 -34.86
C MET A 39 7.94 8.60 -36.20
N SER A 40 9.15 8.71 -36.81
CA SER A 40 9.43 7.92 -38.02
C SER A 40 9.63 6.44 -37.67
N GLU A 41 9.24 5.54 -38.60
CA GLU A 41 9.48 4.09 -38.45
C GLU A 41 10.97 3.80 -38.17
N SER A 42 11.89 4.50 -38.87
CA SER A 42 13.33 4.33 -38.68
C SER A 42 13.78 4.69 -37.28
N PHE A 43 13.19 5.74 -36.64
CA PHE A 43 13.50 6.08 -35.26
C PHE A 43 12.93 5.02 -34.30
N TYR A 44 11.66 4.61 -34.50
CA TYR A 44 11.05 3.56 -33.69
C TYR A 44 11.85 2.23 -33.75
N SER A 45 12.26 1.83 -34.95
CA SER A 45 13.13 0.66 -35.17
C SER A 45 14.45 0.72 -34.38
N LYS A 46 15.05 1.92 -34.28
CA LYS A 46 16.25 2.11 -33.45
C LYS A 46 15.97 2.06 -31.96
N VAL A 47 14.79 2.51 -31.52
CA VAL A 47 14.33 2.38 -30.12
C VAL A 47 14.14 0.91 -29.76
N GLU A 48 13.46 0.10 -30.59
CA GLU A 48 13.29 -1.35 -30.34
C GLU A 48 14.60 -2.12 -30.22
N ARG A 49 15.64 -1.63 -30.87
CA ARG A 49 16.99 -2.23 -30.84
C ARG A 49 17.91 -1.60 -29.79
N ASP A 50 17.37 -0.73 -28.92
CA ASP A 50 18.10 0.01 -27.89
C ASP A 50 19.28 0.88 -28.43
N ILE A 51 19.24 1.22 -29.73
CA ILE A 51 20.22 2.14 -30.36
C ILE A 51 19.89 3.59 -30.00
N HIS A 52 18.62 3.93 -29.88
CA HIS A 52 18.14 5.23 -29.43
C HIS A 52 17.29 5.12 -28.18
N LYS A 53 17.40 6.12 -27.33
CA LYS A 53 16.48 6.31 -26.21
C LYS A 53 15.22 7.03 -26.69
N ILE A 54 14.06 6.64 -26.17
CA ILE A 54 12.81 7.36 -26.36
C ILE A 54 12.60 8.33 -25.20
N ASP A 55 12.09 9.53 -25.51
CA ASP A 55 11.67 10.49 -24.50
C ASP A 55 10.46 9.96 -23.73
N ALA A 56 10.39 10.29 -22.42
CA ALA A 56 9.34 9.77 -21.54
C ALA A 56 7.94 10.22 -21.97
N ASN A 57 7.76 11.47 -22.42
CA ASN A 57 6.46 11.96 -22.88
C ASN A 57 6.03 11.23 -24.14
N LEU A 58 6.94 11.08 -25.10
CA LEU A 58 6.70 10.36 -26.34
C LEU A 58 6.38 8.88 -26.09
N LEU A 59 7.02 8.24 -25.11
CA LEU A 59 6.72 6.87 -24.71
C LEU A 59 5.30 6.75 -24.14
N VAL A 60 4.91 7.65 -23.22
CA VAL A 60 3.56 7.66 -22.64
C VAL A 60 2.51 7.90 -23.73
N GLU A 61 2.73 8.87 -24.61
CA GLU A 61 1.84 9.18 -25.74
C GLU A 61 1.68 7.98 -26.67
N LEU A 62 2.77 7.28 -27.00
CA LEU A 62 2.76 6.06 -27.80
C LEU A 62 1.91 4.96 -27.17
N LEU A 63 2.07 4.72 -25.87
CA LEU A 63 1.31 3.70 -25.14
C LEU A 63 -0.19 4.06 -25.12
N ILE A 64 -0.55 5.32 -24.86
CA ILE A 64 -1.93 5.80 -24.83
C ILE A 64 -2.57 5.69 -26.21
N THR A 65 -1.86 6.10 -27.28
CA THR A 65 -2.36 6.05 -28.66
C THR A 65 -2.77 4.63 -29.07
N HIS A 66 -2.03 3.64 -28.60
CA HIS A 66 -2.35 2.22 -28.84
C HIS A 66 -3.25 1.58 -27.76
N HIS A 67 -3.78 2.36 -26.83
CA HIS A 67 -4.58 1.86 -25.69
C HIS A 67 -3.86 0.80 -24.85
N PHE A 68 -2.53 0.85 -24.79
CA PHE A 68 -1.77 -0.01 -23.89
C PHE A 68 -1.79 0.53 -22.47
N ASP A 69 -1.88 -0.37 -21.50
CA ASP A 69 -1.85 0.00 -20.08
C ASP A 69 -0.44 0.47 -19.68
N VAL A 70 -0.34 1.79 -19.42
CA VAL A 70 0.93 2.45 -19.07
C VAL A 70 1.50 1.89 -17.77
N VAL A 71 0.64 1.62 -16.78
CA VAL A 71 1.06 1.10 -15.47
C VAL A 71 1.61 -0.30 -15.62
N SER A 72 0.90 -1.18 -16.34
CA SER A 72 1.37 -2.54 -16.63
C SER A 72 2.69 -2.56 -17.38
N PHE A 73 2.88 -1.63 -18.35
CA PHE A 73 4.13 -1.51 -19.10
C PHE A 73 5.31 -1.20 -18.17
N PHE A 74 5.19 -0.16 -17.34
CA PHE A 74 6.25 0.21 -16.41
C PHE A 74 6.45 -0.82 -15.29
N THR A 75 5.38 -1.44 -14.82
CA THR A 75 5.48 -2.55 -13.85
C THR A 75 6.27 -3.72 -14.41
N LYS A 76 6.07 -4.06 -15.70
CA LYS A 76 6.80 -5.15 -16.36
C LYS A 76 8.30 -4.88 -16.45
N ILE A 77 8.68 -3.64 -16.71
CA ILE A 77 10.09 -3.21 -16.79
C ILE A 77 10.69 -3.11 -15.38
N SER A 78 9.99 -2.47 -14.44
CA SER A 78 10.48 -2.20 -13.10
C SER A 78 10.49 -3.43 -12.18
N ASN A 79 9.61 -4.41 -12.40
CA ASN A 79 9.61 -5.65 -11.59
C ASN A 79 10.92 -6.43 -11.65
N GLN A 80 11.77 -6.16 -12.64
CA GLN A 80 13.10 -6.73 -12.69
C GLN A 80 14.08 -5.95 -11.79
N ASP A 81 13.89 -4.63 -11.64
CA ASP A 81 14.75 -3.78 -10.81
C ASP A 81 14.33 -3.84 -9.32
N ILE A 82 13.03 -3.94 -9.03
CA ILE A 82 12.52 -4.03 -7.65
C ILE A 82 13.06 -5.30 -6.96
N ARG A 83 13.21 -6.42 -7.68
CA ARG A 83 13.77 -7.65 -7.12
C ARG A 83 15.27 -7.59 -6.87
N THR A 84 15.97 -6.60 -7.42
CA THR A 84 17.39 -6.37 -7.20
C THR A 84 17.67 -5.36 -6.08
N GLU A 85 16.63 -4.73 -5.53
CA GLU A 85 16.78 -3.90 -4.32
C GLU A 85 17.36 -4.73 -3.18
N PRO A 86 18.49 -4.34 -2.58
CA PRO A 86 19.19 -5.15 -1.58
C PRO A 86 18.31 -5.59 -0.40
N ASN A 87 17.28 -4.82 -0.10
CA ASN A 87 16.40 -5.06 1.03
C ASN A 87 15.02 -5.64 0.65
N PHE A 88 14.76 -5.93 -0.64
CA PHE A 88 13.45 -6.41 -1.09
C PHE A 88 13.02 -7.70 -0.41
N GLU A 89 13.93 -8.68 -0.37
CA GLU A 89 13.66 -9.96 0.29
C GLU A 89 13.40 -9.77 1.79
N LEU A 90 14.17 -8.89 2.43
CA LEU A 90 14.03 -8.61 3.85
C LEU A 90 12.71 -7.87 4.16
N MET A 91 12.30 -6.95 3.29
CA MET A 91 11.00 -6.28 3.37
C MET A 91 9.83 -7.27 3.26
N ASN A 92 9.95 -8.28 2.38
CA ASN A 92 8.98 -9.36 2.29
C ASN A 92 8.96 -10.22 3.55
N GLN A 93 10.12 -10.58 4.10
CA GLN A 93 10.21 -11.34 5.34
C GLN A 93 9.56 -10.59 6.51
N ILE A 94 9.76 -9.28 6.63
CA ILE A 94 9.08 -8.43 7.62
C ILE A 94 7.56 -8.49 7.42
N SER A 95 7.08 -8.41 6.17
CA SER A 95 5.66 -8.48 5.85
C SER A 95 5.05 -9.83 6.24
N PHE A 96 5.75 -10.93 5.96
CA PHE A 96 5.32 -12.27 6.36
C PHE A 96 5.32 -12.45 7.88
N ALA A 97 6.34 -11.96 8.57
CA ALA A 97 6.41 -12.01 10.03
C ALA A 97 5.27 -11.18 10.67
N GLN A 98 5.00 -9.98 10.17
CA GLN A 98 3.88 -9.15 10.62
C GLN A 98 2.54 -9.87 10.46
N ASN A 99 2.27 -10.44 9.28
CA ASN A 99 1.00 -11.12 8.97
C ASN A 99 0.79 -12.38 9.83
N ARG A 100 1.87 -13.00 10.31
CA ARG A 100 1.83 -14.16 11.21
C ARG A 100 1.94 -13.80 12.68
N LYS A 101 2.08 -12.51 13.01
CA LYS A 101 2.35 -12.01 14.35
C LYS A 101 3.61 -12.65 14.98
N ASP A 102 4.60 -12.97 14.14
CA ASP A 102 5.83 -13.67 14.54
C ASP A 102 6.90 -12.68 15.01
N LEU A 103 6.86 -12.35 16.31
CA LEU A 103 7.84 -11.46 16.93
C LEU A 103 9.26 -12.03 16.87
N ASN A 104 9.43 -13.35 16.98
CA ASN A 104 10.76 -13.96 16.92
C ASN A 104 11.43 -13.75 15.55
N ALA A 105 10.64 -13.84 14.48
CA ALA A 105 11.14 -13.52 13.13
C ALA A 105 11.51 -12.05 13.00
N LEU A 106 10.70 -11.12 13.55
CA LEU A 106 11.03 -9.70 13.58
C LEU A 106 12.30 -9.41 14.39
N ASP A 107 12.46 -10.03 15.57
CA ASP A 107 13.65 -9.89 16.42
C ASP A 107 14.92 -10.38 15.74
N LYS A 108 14.84 -11.48 14.99
CA LYS A 108 15.95 -11.98 14.18
C LYS A 108 16.37 -10.95 13.14
N ILE A 109 15.41 -10.39 12.39
CA ILE A 109 15.68 -9.37 11.38
C ILE A 109 16.28 -8.10 12.02
N ALA A 110 15.71 -7.64 13.13
CA ALA A 110 16.24 -6.51 13.89
C ALA A 110 17.70 -6.73 14.31
N SER A 111 18.02 -7.94 14.76
CA SER A 111 19.39 -8.31 15.16
C SER A 111 20.36 -8.32 13.98
N GLU A 112 19.93 -8.79 12.80
CA GLU A 112 20.74 -8.78 11.58
C GLU A 112 21.07 -7.36 11.13
N ILE A 113 20.10 -6.44 11.18
CA ILE A 113 20.30 -5.01 10.89
C ILE A 113 21.27 -4.39 11.91
N LYS A 114 21.03 -4.61 13.23
CA LYS A 114 21.86 -4.05 14.29
C LYS A 114 23.32 -4.52 14.23
N ASN A 115 23.54 -5.76 13.82
CA ASN A 115 24.87 -6.35 13.70
C ASN A 115 25.59 -5.97 12.39
N GLY A 116 25.04 -5.07 11.60
CA GLY A 116 25.63 -4.59 10.35
C GLY A 116 25.69 -5.62 9.22
N LYS A 117 24.93 -6.72 9.34
CA LYS A 117 24.81 -7.70 8.26
C LYS A 117 24.01 -7.17 7.07
N VAL A 118 23.17 -6.17 7.32
CA VAL A 118 22.33 -5.50 6.36
C VAL A 118 22.49 -4.00 6.51
N GLU A 119 22.63 -3.29 5.39
CA GLU A 119 22.67 -1.84 5.40
C GLU A 119 21.29 -1.29 5.79
N SER A 120 21.25 -0.50 6.87
CA SER A 120 20.01 0.11 7.36
C SER A 120 19.62 1.30 6.48
N SER A 121 18.46 1.21 5.84
CA SER A 121 17.82 2.33 5.16
C SER A 121 16.64 2.85 5.98
N PHE A 122 16.25 4.12 5.74
CA PHE A 122 15.03 4.69 6.34
C PHE A 122 13.80 3.80 6.11
N TRP A 123 13.63 3.29 4.90
CA TRP A 123 12.48 2.46 4.55
C TRP A 123 12.47 1.11 5.24
N LEU A 124 13.63 0.49 5.39
CA LEU A 124 13.76 -0.77 6.11
C LEU A 124 13.45 -0.59 7.59
N GLN A 125 13.97 0.47 8.22
CA GLN A 125 13.68 0.80 9.61
C GLN A 125 12.19 1.11 9.79
N PHE A 126 11.60 1.96 8.92
CA PHE A 126 10.17 2.25 8.93
C PHE A 126 9.34 0.96 8.85
N ARG A 127 9.66 0.06 7.93
CA ARG A 127 8.92 -1.17 7.72
C ARG A 127 8.99 -2.10 8.93
N LEU A 128 10.18 -2.24 9.53
CA LEU A 128 10.39 -3.09 10.71
C LEU A 128 9.67 -2.54 11.95
N GLU A 129 9.88 -1.26 12.28
CA GLU A 129 9.25 -0.64 13.45
C GLU A 129 7.72 -0.59 13.28
N ASN A 130 7.22 -0.36 12.06
CA ASN A 130 5.80 -0.44 11.74
C ASN A 130 5.23 -1.85 11.98
N ALA A 131 5.95 -2.90 11.55
CA ALA A 131 5.54 -4.28 11.80
C ALA A 131 5.43 -4.59 13.30
N TYR A 132 6.40 -4.17 14.10
CA TYR A 132 6.33 -4.30 15.57
C TYR A 132 5.12 -3.55 16.15
N ALA A 133 4.91 -2.31 15.71
CA ALA A 133 3.81 -1.50 16.23
C ALA A 133 2.44 -2.17 16.01
N TRP A 134 2.22 -2.70 14.81
CA TRP A 134 0.97 -3.38 14.47
C TRP A 134 0.81 -4.74 15.16
N VAL A 135 1.90 -5.51 15.33
CA VAL A 135 1.84 -6.79 16.05
C VAL A 135 1.59 -6.59 17.54
N LEU A 136 2.17 -5.55 18.13
CA LEU A 136 2.05 -5.24 19.56
C LEU A 136 0.90 -4.29 19.90
N HIS A 137 0.19 -3.78 18.89
CA HIS A 137 -0.82 -2.71 19.04
C HIS A 137 -0.31 -1.54 19.90
N SER A 138 0.95 -1.16 19.71
CA SER A 138 1.64 -0.17 20.53
C SER A 138 2.70 0.59 19.74
N ASN A 139 2.77 1.89 19.96
CA ASN A 139 3.81 2.74 19.37
C ASN A 139 5.06 2.92 20.26
N LYS A 140 5.14 2.20 21.38
CA LYS A 140 6.26 2.33 22.34
C LYS A 140 7.60 1.88 21.76
N MET A 141 7.57 0.96 20.77
CA MET A 141 8.77 0.47 20.09
C MET A 141 9.26 1.39 18.97
N ILE A 142 8.46 2.39 18.59
CA ILE A 142 8.81 3.33 17.53
C ILE A 142 9.80 4.37 18.05
N SER A 143 10.93 4.51 17.38
CA SER A 143 11.94 5.51 17.75
C SER A 143 11.41 6.93 17.60
N PRO A 144 11.75 7.88 18.50
CA PRO A 144 11.32 9.27 18.40
C PRO A 144 11.74 9.93 17.08
N GLU A 145 12.90 9.57 16.57
CA GLU A 145 13.46 10.05 15.30
C GLU A 145 12.58 9.62 14.13
N LEU A 146 12.14 8.35 14.13
CA LEU A 146 11.27 7.82 13.09
C LEU A 146 9.89 8.48 13.14
N LYS A 147 9.29 8.63 14.35
CA LYS A 147 8.02 9.34 14.52
C LYS A 147 8.09 10.76 13.96
N LYS A 148 9.14 11.50 14.28
CA LYS A 148 9.34 12.87 13.80
C LYS A 148 9.47 12.92 12.28
N LYS A 149 10.29 12.03 11.69
CA LYS A 149 10.52 11.99 10.25
C LYS A 149 9.26 11.60 9.47
N VAL A 150 8.52 10.59 9.93
CA VAL A 150 7.26 10.17 9.32
C VAL A 150 6.21 11.29 9.39
N LYS A 151 6.09 11.96 10.55
CA LYS A 151 5.18 13.09 10.71
C LYS A 151 5.54 14.24 9.76
N SER A 152 6.82 14.55 9.58
CA SER A 152 7.29 15.56 8.61
C SER A 152 6.89 15.19 7.19
N ILE A 153 7.10 13.95 6.75
CA ILE A 153 6.72 13.49 5.40
C ILE A 153 5.21 13.66 5.16
N ILE A 154 4.37 13.32 6.14
CA ILE A 154 2.91 13.42 6.00
C ILE A 154 2.44 14.88 5.97
N VAL A 155 3.03 15.75 6.80
CA VAL A 155 2.61 17.16 6.95
C VAL A 155 3.18 18.04 5.83
N ASP A 156 4.39 17.78 5.36
CA ASP A 156 5.06 18.57 4.31
C ASP A 156 4.46 18.28 2.92
N GLU A 157 3.81 17.16 2.75
CA GLU A 157 3.13 16.83 1.50
C GLU A 157 1.70 17.38 1.51
N ASN A 158 1.32 18.11 0.47
CA ASN A 158 -0.09 18.36 0.19
C ASN A 158 -0.77 17.00 0.07
N TRP A 159 -1.96 16.84 0.67
CA TRP A 159 -2.69 15.58 0.60
C TRP A 159 -2.77 15.07 -0.85
N ASN A 160 -1.99 14.05 -1.11
CA ASN A 160 -1.89 13.37 -2.39
C ASN A 160 -1.80 11.86 -2.13
N ARG A 161 -1.76 11.06 -3.16
CA ARG A 161 -1.68 9.60 -3.07
C ARG A 161 -0.55 9.12 -2.14
N THR A 162 0.63 9.75 -2.20
CA THR A 162 1.78 9.40 -1.38
C THR A 162 1.51 9.68 0.10
N ALA A 163 1.00 10.87 0.43
CA ALA A 163 0.67 11.24 1.80
C ALA A 163 -0.40 10.31 2.40
N TYR A 164 -1.46 9.99 1.65
CA TYR A 164 -2.49 9.01 2.07
C TYR A 164 -1.88 7.63 2.30
N HIS A 165 -1.00 7.16 1.42
CA HIS A 165 -0.31 5.89 1.58
C HIS A 165 0.50 5.85 2.89
N TYR A 166 1.32 6.88 3.17
CA TYR A 166 2.09 6.91 4.42
C TYR A 166 1.21 6.99 5.65
N LEU A 167 0.20 7.84 5.66
CA LEU A 167 -0.71 7.92 6.80
C LEU A 167 -1.43 6.60 7.03
N SER A 168 -1.87 5.91 5.99
CA SER A 168 -2.55 4.62 6.14
C SER A 168 -1.73 3.59 6.91
N GLN A 169 -0.41 3.62 6.79
CA GLN A 169 0.49 2.72 7.51
C GLN A 169 0.92 3.26 8.87
N ALA A 170 1.10 4.57 8.98
CA ALA A 170 1.73 5.22 10.12
C ALA A 170 0.75 5.76 11.18
N VAL A 171 -0.56 5.55 11.02
CA VAL A 171 -1.56 5.96 12.02
C VAL A 171 -1.18 5.48 13.42
N ILE A 172 -0.70 4.25 13.56
CA ILE A 172 -0.29 3.65 14.84
C ILE A 172 0.95 4.31 15.46
N PHE A 173 1.72 5.12 14.71
CA PHE A 173 2.91 5.81 15.23
C PHE A 173 2.57 6.98 16.15
N LEU A 174 1.35 7.45 16.06
CA LEU A 174 0.89 8.67 16.72
C LEU A 174 0.16 8.32 18.02
N ASP A 175 0.17 9.26 18.97
CA ASP A 175 -0.83 9.26 20.02
C ASP A 175 -2.22 9.49 19.41
N ILE A 176 -3.28 9.06 20.11
CA ILE A 176 -4.62 9.01 19.53
C ILE A 176 -5.16 10.40 19.12
N ASP A 177 -4.83 11.44 19.87
CA ASP A 177 -5.25 12.81 19.57
C ASP A 177 -4.50 13.36 18.36
N GLY A 178 -3.19 13.13 18.28
CA GLY A 178 -2.37 13.48 17.11
C GLY A 178 -2.77 12.70 15.86
N ALA A 179 -3.12 11.43 16.02
CA ALA A 179 -3.65 10.59 14.95
C ALA A 179 -4.98 11.16 14.43
N TYR A 180 -5.91 11.50 15.33
CA TYR A 180 -7.19 12.10 14.95
C TYR A 180 -7.04 13.38 14.15
N GLN A 181 -6.15 14.29 14.56
CA GLN A 181 -5.93 15.56 13.86
C GLN A 181 -5.46 15.32 12.41
N LEU A 182 -4.52 14.41 12.19
CA LEU A 182 -4.03 14.11 10.84
C LEU A 182 -5.05 13.32 10.02
N VAL A 183 -5.75 12.37 10.62
CA VAL A 183 -6.80 11.58 9.97
C VAL A 183 -7.95 12.48 9.52
N ASP A 184 -8.45 13.37 10.39
CA ASP A 184 -9.51 14.32 10.03
C ASP A 184 -9.07 15.32 8.97
N SER A 185 -7.81 15.78 9.01
CA SER A 185 -7.23 16.59 7.94
C SER A 185 -7.20 15.86 6.59
N ALA A 186 -6.80 14.58 6.60
CA ALA A 186 -6.80 13.73 5.41
C ALA A 186 -8.21 13.55 4.84
N PHE A 187 -9.18 13.28 5.70
CA PHE A 187 -10.58 13.10 5.30
C PHE A 187 -11.16 14.37 4.69
N ARG A 188 -10.97 15.53 5.34
CA ARG A 188 -11.41 16.82 4.79
C ARG A 188 -10.77 17.16 3.46
N ALA A 189 -9.49 16.83 3.27
CA ALA A 189 -8.81 17.05 2.01
C ALA A 189 -9.41 16.19 0.90
N TYR A 190 -9.67 14.91 1.17
CA TYR A 190 -10.31 14.00 0.23
C TYR A 190 -11.74 14.41 -0.10
N GLU A 191 -12.55 14.75 0.89
CA GLU A 191 -13.93 15.23 0.71
C GLU A 191 -14.02 16.49 -0.15
N LYS A 192 -13.05 17.41 0.02
CA LYS A 192 -12.98 18.65 -0.77
C LYS A 192 -12.59 18.39 -2.23
N LYS A 193 -11.75 17.40 -2.49
CA LYS A 193 -11.28 17.03 -3.83
C LYS A 193 -11.12 15.52 -3.91
N PRO A 194 -12.23 14.78 -4.11
CA PRO A 194 -12.16 13.33 -4.26
C PRO A 194 -11.29 12.95 -5.45
N GLU A 195 -10.28 12.13 -5.19
CA GLU A 195 -9.50 11.53 -6.26
C GLU A 195 -10.18 10.26 -6.76
N THR A 196 -10.14 10.05 -8.06
CA THR A 196 -10.87 8.95 -8.72
C THR A 196 -10.04 7.69 -8.88
N ASP A 197 -8.74 7.73 -8.55
CA ASP A 197 -7.90 6.54 -8.67
C ASP A 197 -8.18 5.56 -7.52
N THR A 198 -8.26 4.29 -7.89
CA THR A 198 -8.58 3.19 -6.96
C THR A 198 -7.59 3.07 -5.80
N PHE A 199 -6.32 3.38 -6.01
CA PHE A 199 -5.31 3.27 -4.95
C PHE A 199 -5.49 4.34 -3.89
N THR A 200 -5.74 5.58 -4.28
CA THR A 200 -6.04 6.66 -3.32
C THR A 200 -7.30 6.32 -2.52
N LEU A 201 -8.36 5.83 -3.20
CA LEU A 201 -9.57 5.36 -2.53
C LEU A 201 -9.28 4.25 -1.49
N GLN A 202 -8.45 3.27 -1.84
CA GLN A 202 -8.04 2.22 -0.91
C GLN A 202 -7.26 2.77 0.28
N PHE A 203 -6.34 3.72 0.07
CA PHE A 203 -5.55 4.30 1.15
C PHE A 203 -6.41 5.09 2.13
N VAL A 204 -7.33 5.93 1.65
CA VAL A 204 -8.20 6.70 2.56
C VAL A 204 -9.15 5.79 3.35
N ALA A 205 -9.67 4.73 2.73
CA ALA A 205 -10.46 3.73 3.43
C ALA A 205 -9.63 2.96 4.47
N MET A 206 -8.38 2.64 4.14
CA MET A 206 -7.44 1.99 5.07
C MET A 206 -7.07 2.91 6.25
N ILE A 207 -6.88 4.22 6.02
CA ILE A 207 -6.66 5.19 7.09
C ILE A 207 -7.81 5.11 8.11
N ALA A 208 -9.05 5.11 7.64
CA ALA A 208 -10.20 5.08 8.52
C ALA A 208 -10.28 3.78 9.34
N VAL A 209 -10.09 2.61 8.70
CA VAL A 209 -10.11 1.32 9.40
C VAL A 209 -8.96 1.19 10.39
N ASN A 210 -7.75 1.57 10.00
CA ASN A 210 -6.58 1.50 10.87
C ASN A 210 -6.70 2.46 12.06
N PHE A 211 -7.30 3.63 11.85
CA PHE A 211 -7.60 4.56 12.93
C PHE A 211 -8.66 3.99 13.89
N LEU A 212 -9.71 3.35 13.39
CA LEU A 212 -10.70 2.66 14.23
C LEU A 212 -10.09 1.53 15.05
N ASN A 213 -9.13 0.78 14.48
CA ASN A 213 -8.36 -0.22 15.22
C ASN A 213 -7.52 0.42 16.34
N CYS A 214 -6.83 1.52 16.06
CA CYS A 214 -6.10 2.27 17.09
C CYS A 214 -7.05 2.78 18.20
N CYS A 215 -8.23 3.27 17.84
CA CYS A 215 -9.26 3.67 18.80
C CYS A 215 -9.69 2.49 19.68
N TYR A 216 -9.85 1.29 19.11
CA TYR A 216 -10.23 0.10 19.87
C TYR A 216 -9.20 -0.26 20.94
N HIS A 217 -7.91 -0.23 20.62
CA HIS A 217 -6.81 -0.56 21.54
C HIS A 217 -6.51 0.54 22.57
N GLN A 218 -7.01 1.75 22.36
CA GLN A 218 -6.85 2.91 23.25
C GLN A 218 -8.20 3.43 23.76
N ARG A 219 -9.23 2.56 23.83
CA ARG A 219 -10.64 2.94 24.06
C ARG A 219 -10.91 3.70 25.35
N ASP A 220 -10.04 3.59 26.34
CA ASP A 220 -10.18 4.32 27.61
C ASP A 220 -9.83 5.83 27.47
N GLU A 221 -9.12 6.19 26.41
CA GLU A 221 -8.64 7.56 26.13
C GLU A 221 -9.40 8.25 24.98
N ILE A 222 -10.30 7.51 24.28
CA ILE A 222 -10.92 8.03 23.06
C ILE A 222 -12.19 8.84 23.35
N GLN A 223 -12.45 9.78 22.43
CA GLN A 223 -13.73 10.50 22.38
C GLN A 223 -14.61 9.88 21.29
N LYS A 224 -15.91 9.74 21.58
CA LYS A 224 -16.88 9.17 20.64
C LYS A 224 -16.80 9.81 19.24
N LYS A 225 -16.57 11.12 19.18
CA LYS A 225 -16.45 11.86 17.92
C LYS A 225 -15.34 11.32 16.97
N TYR A 226 -14.31 10.65 17.50
CA TYR A 226 -13.22 10.06 16.70
C TYR A 226 -13.74 8.87 15.89
N VAL A 227 -14.47 8.00 16.57
CA VAL A 227 -15.11 6.84 15.95
C VAL A 227 -16.18 7.28 14.95
N ASP A 228 -17.09 8.17 15.39
CA ASP A 228 -18.18 8.67 14.55
C ASP A 228 -17.65 9.29 13.25
N ARG A 229 -16.56 10.06 13.34
CA ARG A 229 -15.91 10.69 12.16
C ARG A 229 -15.38 9.67 11.16
N ALA A 230 -14.66 8.65 11.63
CA ALA A 230 -14.09 7.63 10.77
C ALA A 230 -15.17 6.74 10.14
N VAL A 231 -16.20 6.37 10.89
CA VAL A 231 -17.33 5.58 10.40
C VAL A 231 -18.13 6.36 9.36
N SER A 232 -18.47 7.63 9.63
CA SER A 232 -19.17 8.47 8.65
C SER A 232 -18.41 8.64 7.37
N PHE A 233 -17.09 8.88 7.46
CA PHE A 233 -16.22 8.98 6.29
C PHE A 233 -16.27 7.71 5.44
N LEU A 234 -16.12 6.52 6.03
CA LEU A 234 -16.20 5.24 5.30
C LEU A 234 -17.56 5.03 4.61
N ARG A 235 -18.65 5.50 5.23
CA ARG A 235 -19.99 5.41 4.66
C ARG A 235 -20.21 6.29 3.44
N GLU A 236 -19.56 7.44 3.41
CA GLU A 236 -19.66 8.44 2.35
C GLU A 236 -18.75 8.13 1.16
N LEU A 237 -17.75 7.26 1.34
CA LEU A 237 -16.88 6.82 0.24
C LEU A 237 -17.69 6.14 -0.89
N PRO A 238 -17.23 6.25 -2.15
CA PRO A 238 -17.81 5.54 -3.28
C PRO A 238 -17.97 4.05 -3.00
N LYS A 239 -19.07 3.44 -3.47
CA LYS A 239 -19.34 2.00 -3.30
C LYS A 239 -18.55 1.21 -4.34
N ASP A 240 -17.25 1.11 -4.14
CA ASP A 240 -16.31 0.39 -4.98
C ASP A 240 -15.92 -0.94 -4.35
N GLY A 241 -15.81 -2.00 -5.17
CA GLY A 241 -15.38 -3.32 -4.73
C GLY A 241 -13.98 -3.32 -4.10
N ALA A 242 -13.12 -2.38 -4.50
CA ALA A 242 -11.76 -2.25 -3.99
C ALA A 242 -11.68 -1.90 -2.49
N ILE A 243 -12.76 -1.33 -1.92
CA ILE A 243 -12.86 -0.97 -0.50
C ILE A 243 -13.96 -1.74 0.24
N GLY A 244 -14.55 -2.76 -0.39
CA GLY A 244 -15.65 -3.52 0.20
C GLY A 244 -15.31 -4.09 1.58
N ILE A 245 -14.13 -4.66 1.75
CA ILE A 245 -13.66 -5.17 3.05
C ILE A 245 -13.53 -4.04 4.09
N ASN A 246 -13.04 -2.86 3.70
CA ASN A 246 -12.91 -1.72 4.60
C ASN A 246 -14.28 -1.25 5.10
N SER A 247 -15.31 -1.25 4.23
CA SER A 247 -16.68 -0.92 4.61
C SER A 247 -17.26 -1.93 5.62
N VAL A 248 -17.00 -3.22 5.43
CA VAL A 248 -17.40 -4.29 6.36
C VAL A 248 -16.72 -4.12 7.72
N LEU A 249 -15.40 -3.81 7.72
CA LEU A 249 -14.64 -3.55 8.94
C LEU A 249 -15.14 -2.28 9.66
N GLY A 250 -15.50 -1.23 8.91
CA GLY A 250 -16.13 -0.04 9.49
C GLY A 250 -17.42 -0.35 10.22
N THR A 251 -18.28 -1.20 9.64
CA THR A 251 -19.51 -1.68 10.29
C THR A 251 -19.21 -2.48 11.56
N TYR A 252 -18.17 -3.31 11.53
CA TYR A 252 -17.73 -4.07 12.70
C TYR A 252 -17.31 -3.15 13.86
N TYR A 253 -16.42 -2.20 13.60
CA TYR A 253 -15.95 -1.28 14.65
C TYR A 253 -17.09 -0.41 15.19
N GLU A 254 -17.96 0.08 14.33
CA GLU A 254 -19.15 0.82 14.77
C GLU A 254 -20.00 -0.01 15.73
N ALA A 255 -20.27 -1.26 15.38
CA ALA A 255 -21.05 -2.17 16.23
C ALA A 255 -20.36 -2.39 17.59
N ILE A 256 -19.05 -2.60 17.61
CA ILE A 256 -18.26 -2.75 18.84
C ILE A 256 -18.38 -1.51 19.74
N PHE A 257 -18.20 -0.32 19.18
CA PHE A 257 -18.23 0.94 19.95
C PHE A 257 -19.63 1.33 20.42
N ASN A 258 -20.67 0.89 19.71
CA ASN A 258 -22.07 1.11 20.10
C ASN A 258 -22.65 -0.01 20.99
N GLY A 259 -21.88 -1.09 21.26
CA GLY A 259 -22.35 -2.24 22.03
C GLY A 259 -23.37 -3.12 21.30
N ASP A 260 -23.44 -3.01 19.96
CA ASP A 260 -24.30 -3.85 19.11
C ASP A 260 -23.64 -5.22 18.87
N ALA A 261 -23.83 -6.12 19.83
CA ALA A 261 -23.26 -7.46 19.80
C ALA A 261 -23.80 -8.29 18.62
N ASP A 262 -25.03 -8.10 18.21
CA ASP A 262 -25.67 -8.88 17.14
C ASP A 262 -25.00 -8.56 15.79
N THR A 263 -24.85 -7.28 15.45
CA THR A 263 -24.14 -6.84 14.23
C THR A 263 -22.66 -7.25 14.27
N ALA A 264 -21.98 -7.05 15.41
CA ALA A 264 -20.58 -7.46 15.54
C ALA A 264 -20.40 -8.96 15.30
N ASN A 265 -21.21 -9.82 15.92
CA ASN A 265 -21.17 -11.27 15.75
C ASN A 265 -21.51 -11.69 14.31
N MET A 266 -22.45 -11.02 13.65
CA MET A 266 -22.76 -11.27 12.24
C MET A 266 -21.53 -10.99 11.35
N VAL A 267 -20.85 -9.87 11.54
CA VAL A 267 -19.64 -9.52 10.78
C VAL A 267 -18.52 -10.53 11.04
N VAL A 268 -18.26 -10.90 12.31
CA VAL A 268 -17.29 -11.95 12.68
C VAL A 268 -17.58 -13.25 11.92
N LYS A 269 -18.84 -13.67 11.86
CA LYS A 269 -19.25 -14.89 11.16
C LYS A 269 -18.98 -14.81 9.64
N ILE A 270 -19.24 -13.64 9.03
CA ILE A 270 -18.96 -13.39 7.62
C ILE A 270 -17.46 -13.47 7.37
N LEU A 271 -16.65 -12.71 8.13
CA LEU A 271 -15.19 -12.68 7.99
C LEU A 271 -14.57 -14.06 8.20
N LYS A 272 -15.06 -14.84 9.17
CA LYS A 272 -14.60 -16.22 9.38
C LYS A 272 -14.90 -17.12 8.19
N LYS A 273 -16.12 -17.06 7.65
CA LYS A 273 -16.52 -17.89 6.50
C LYS A 273 -15.79 -17.52 5.21
N SER A 274 -15.46 -16.24 5.04
CA SER A 274 -14.74 -15.73 3.86
C SER A 274 -13.22 -15.77 3.98
N GLY A 275 -12.67 -16.22 5.13
CA GLY A 275 -11.20 -16.32 5.35
C GLY A 275 -10.52 -15.02 5.73
N TYR A 276 -11.28 -13.96 6.10
CA TYR A 276 -10.74 -12.65 6.47
C TYR A 276 -10.76 -12.37 7.99
N LEU A 277 -10.94 -13.41 8.82
CA LEU A 277 -11.02 -13.24 10.28
C LEU A 277 -9.77 -12.58 10.87
N SER A 278 -8.60 -12.81 10.30
CA SER A 278 -7.33 -12.20 10.73
C SER A 278 -7.35 -10.67 10.72
N SER A 279 -8.27 -10.04 9.97
CA SER A 279 -8.41 -8.58 9.93
C SER A 279 -8.92 -7.96 11.24
N ILE A 280 -9.52 -8.78 12.13
CA ILE A 280 -10.08 -8.35 13.42
C ILE A 280 -9.69 -9.27 14.57
N GLU A 281 -8.80 -10.23 14.35
CA GLU A 281 -8.43 -11.26 15.33
C GLU A 281 -7.93 -10.67 16.64
N ASP A 282 -7.21 -9.56 16.58
CA ASP A 282 -6.68 -8.80 17.71
C ASP A 282 -7.78 -8.17 18.59
N THR A 283 -9.01 -8.09 18.10
CA THR A 283 -10.18 -7.55 18.82
C THR A 283 -11.04 -8.64 19.44
N LEU A 284 -10.76 -9.91 19.14
CA LEU A 284 -11.56 -11.05 19.62
C LEU A 284 -11.07 -11.63 20.96
N ASP A 285 -9.79 -11.46 21.30
CA ASP A 285 -9.14 -12.11 22.44
C ASP A 285 -9.31 -11.40 23.79
N GLN A 286 -10.17 -10.37 23.87
CA GLN A 286 -10.44 -9.63 25.11
C GLN A 286 -11.78 -10.05 25.75
N LYS A 287 -11.88 -11.34 26.13
CA LYS A 287 -12.92 -11.82 27.04
C LYS A 287 -12.31 -12.24 28.36
#